data_e094c591cb67b549a51d17aeb0b37ff4
#
_entry.id   e094c591cb67b549a51d17aeb0b37ff4
#
_cell.length_a   1.000
_cell.length_b   1.000
_cell.length_c   1.000
_cell.angle_alpha   90.00
_cell.angle_beta   90.00
_cell.angle_gamma   90.00
#
_symmetry.space_group_name_H-M   'P 1'
#
loop_
_entity.id
_entity.type
_entity.pdbx_description
1 polymer ?
#
loop_
_entity_poly.entity_id
_entity_poly.type
_entity_poly.pdbx_seq_one_letter_code
_entity_poly.pdbx_strand_id
1 'polypeptide(L)'
;NLKGGESVSNGDTLTFNGTSNPTVAGNITYAGNIVSGAQTGSTVTFTGNIQAESFKVAHYYGRVHMADNELEVNKLWVGAGGGYDNSLYGALDLDSGNVTTAGQVRLAELGHGVLNVNQGSSLTVTGSNDTHSTSASFLLAHWAYSGELNLRGGSLTALQTSMHLSWDGTGIFNAASGTADLQGMDFWASGSGSFRGSFLLGGATSGDARVNIGSSGVTNVAGAAVIKLGEGTLGALSNWGISYNPNFTASYIELLGTVNGTILDTLDANDHATGRTVTFSNGLKGDGKLVKVGDGVLVLNGTAQAPVPAEGETAAVPGFTGTVELREGGLTVKDSSGIGQGSLLIGGG
;
A
#
# COMPACT_ATOMS: atom_id res chain seq x y z
N ASN A 1 11.59 -33.79 -5.33
CA ASN A 1 11.98 -34.24 -3.98
C ASN A 1 13.34 -33.63 -3.64
N LEU A 2 13.33 -32.46 -3.01
CA LEU A 2 14.52 -31.93 -2.34
C LEU A 2 14.76 -32.77 -1.09
N LYS A 3 15.80 -33.57 -1.07
CA LYS A 3 16.25 -34.27 0.12
C LYS A 3 16.92 -33.27 1.04
N GLY A 4 16.36 -33.05 2.22
CA GLY A 4 17.00 -32.22 3.24
C GLY A 4 18.37 -32.80 3.61
N GLY A 5 19.39 -31.95 3.69
CA GLY A 5 20.71 -32.30 4.22
C GLY A 5 21.92 -31.80 3.45
N GLU A 6 21.78 -31.11 2.34
CA GLU A 6 22.94 -30.44 1.74
C GLU A 6 23.12 -29.06 2.38
N SER A 7 24.30 -28.85 2.97
CA SER A 7 24.72 -27.53 3.42
C SER A 7 25.06 -26.68 2.22
N VAL A 8 24.17 -25.76 1.86
CA VAL A 8 24.42 -24.84 0.75
C VAL A 8 25.09 -23.58 1.31
N SER A 9 26.12 -23.10 0.63
CA SER A 9 26.90 -21.96 1.08
C SER A 9 26.06 -20.66 1.02
N ASN A 10 26.35 -19.71 1.90
CA ASN A 10 25.72 -18.39 1.91
C ASN A 10 25.89 -17.71 0.54
N GLY A 11 24.78 -17.45 -0.13
CA GLY A 11 24.76 -16.76 -1.43
C GLY A 11 24.28 -17.61 -2.61
N ASP A 12 24.13 -18.92 -2.43
CA ASP A 12 23.59 -19.78 -3.48
C ASP A 12 22.09 -19.50 -3.73
N THR A 13 21.61 -19.89 -4.90
CA THR A 13 20.24 -19.68 -5.31
C THR A 13 19.53 -21.01 -5.57
N LEU A 14 18.42 -21.23 -4.88
CA LEU A 14 17.49 -22.32 -5.16
C LEU A 14 16.38 -21.80 -6.08
N THR A 15 16.29 -22.39 -7.28
CA THR A 15 15.35 -21.91 -8.29
C THR A 15 14.24 -22.93 -8.52
N PHE A 16 12.99 -22.45 -8.47
CA PHE A 16 11.80 -23.20 -8.85
C PHE A 16 11.28 -22.66 -10.18
N ASN A 17 11.54 -23.38 -11.26
CA ASN A 17 11.04 -23.07 -12.60
C ASN A 17 10.02 -24.13 -13.01
N GLY A 18 8.83 -23.72 -13.42
CA GLY A 18 7.80 -24.67 -13.84
C GLY A 18 7.06 -24.21 -15.09
N THR A 19 6.85 -25.15 -16.02
CA THR A 19 5.94 -24.99 -17.18
C THR A 19 4.54 -25.53 -16.91
N SER A 20 4.41 -26.29 -15.81
CA SER A 20 3.14 -26.82 -15.29
C SER A 20 2.98 -26.31 -13.86
N ASN A 21 1.77 -26.21 -13.38
CA ASN A 21 1.46 -25.69 -12.04
C ASN A 21 1.99 -26.63 -10.92
N PRO A 22 3.28 -26.55 -10.53
CA PRO A 22 3.85 -27.44 -9.54
C PRO A 22 3.41 -27.04 -8.13
N THR A 23 3.22 -28.04 -7.28
CA THR A 23 3.08 -27.84 -5.83
C THR A 23 4.36 -28.25 -5.14
N VAL A 24 4.92 -27.35 -4.35
CA VAL A 24 6.09 -27.60 -3.50
C VAL A 24 5.57 -27.85 -2.08
N ALA A 25 5.54 -29.12 -1.69
CA ALA A 25 5.09 -29.52 -0.37
C ALA A 25 6.31 -29.78 0.54
N GLY A 26 6.13 -29.47 1.82
CA GLY A 26 7.14 -29.63 2.84
C GLY A 26 7.94 -28.35 3.12
N ASN A 27 8.53 -28.30 4.30
CA ASN A 27 9.23 -27.11 4.78
C ASN A 27 10.57 -26.95 4.09
N ILE A 28 10.93 -25.71 3.81
CA ILE A 28 12.22 -25.32 3.23
C ILE A 28 12.91 -24.37 4.22
N THR A 29 14.09 -24.78 4.70
CA THR A 29 14.98 -23.89 5.43
C THR A 29 16.26 -23.73 4.60
N TYR A 30 16.54 -22.50 4.19
CA TYR A 30 17.62 -22.23 3.25
C TYR A 30 18.36 -20.94 3.58
N ALA A 31 19.64 -21.00 3.79
CA ALA A 31 20.46 -19.84 4.16
C ALA A 31 20.72 -18.85 3.00
N GLY A 32 20.31 -19.20 1.78
CA GLY A 32 20.53 -18.40 0.56
C GLY A 32 19.23 -17.83 -0.02
N ASN A 33 19.26 -17.62 -1.33
CA ASN A 33 18.18 -17.00 -2.07
C ASN A 33 17.24 -18.05 -2.67
N ILE A 34 15.94 -17.88 -2.51
CA ILE A 34 14.93 -18.65 -3.22
C ILE A 34 14.38 -17.80 -4.36
N VAL A 35 14.39 -18.32 -5.57
CA VAL A 35 13.79 -17.69 -6.75
C VAL A 35 12.70 -18.61 -7.27
N SER A 36 11.47 -18.11 -7.29
CA SER A 36 10.36 -18.77 -7.94
C SER A 36 10.01 -18.04 -9.22
N GLY A 37 10.26 -18.69 -10.35
CA GLY A 37 9.95 -18.19 -11.69
C GLY A 37 9.09 -19.21 -12.39
N ALA A 38 7.77 -19.00 -12.40
CA ALA A 38 6.90 -19.75 -13.28
C ALA A 38 7.02 -19.19 -14.68
N GLN A 39 6.97 -20.05 -15.71
CA GLN A 39 6.83 -19.57 -17.08
C GLN A 39 5.42 -19.01 -17.32
N THR A 40 5.27 -18.24 -18.38
CA THR A 40 4.01 -17.60 -18.75
C THR A 40 2.80 -18.52 -18.56
N GLY A 41 1.87 -18.07 -17.72
CA GLY A 41 0.61 -18.77 -17.48
C GLY A 41 0.67 -19.91 -16.44
N SER A 42 1.80 -20.16 -15.79
CA SER A 42 1.91 -21.17 -14.74
C SER A 42 1.93 -20.54 -13.33
N THR A 43 1.54 -21.35 -12.34
CA THR A 43 1.55 -20.98 -10.93
C THR A 43 2.37 -21.99 -10.13
N VAL A 44 3.31 -21.53 -9.32
CA VAL A 44 4.00 -22.37 -8.32
C VAL A 44 3.28 -22.21 -6.99
N THR A 45 2.80 -23.32 -6.42
CA THR A 45 2.13 -23.32 -5.12
C THR A 45 3.06 -23.88 -4.06
N PHE A 46 3.24 -23.13 -2.97
CA PHE A 46 3.95 -23.60 -1.77
C PHE A 46 2.93 -23.87 -0.66
N THR A 47 3.03 -25.05 -0.06
CA THR A 47 2.17 -25.50 1.05
C THR A 47 2.96 -25.83 2.33
N GLY A 48 4.29 -25.74 2.28
CA GLY A 48 5.16 -25.88 3.45
C GLY A 48 5.78 -24.55 3.85
N ASN A 49 6.20 -24.43 5.11
CA ASN A 49 6.84 -23.22 5.61
C ASN A 49 8.19 -22.99 4.94
N ILE A 50 8.53 -21.73 4.68
CA ILE A 50 9.77 -21.32 4.03
C ILE A 50 10.50 -20.35 4.95
N GLN A 51 11.78 -20.65 5.21
CA GLN A 51 12.69 -19.74 5.86
C GLN A 51 13.92 -19.56 4.96
N ALA A 52 14.23 -18.33 4.56
CA ALA A 52 15.32 -18.04 3.64
C ALA A 52 15.89 -16.63 3.83
N GLU A 53 17.08 -16.35 3.30
CA GLU A 53 17.63 -14.98 3.24
C GLU A 53 16.79 -14.10 2.33
N SER A 54 16.41 -14.61 1.15
CA SER A 54 15.49 -13.88 0.28
C SER A 54 14.53 -14.82 -0.46
N PHE A 55 13.35 -14.30 -0.74
CA PHE A 55 12.39 -14.91 -1.63
C PHE A 55 12.07 -13.96 -2.78
N LYS A 56 12.33 -14.40 -4.00
CA LYS A 56 12.10 -13.62 -5.20
C LYS A 56 11.04 -14.29 -6.06
N VAL A 57 9.98 -13.58 -6.34
CA VAL A 57 9.04 -13.93 -7.40
C VAL A 57 9.50 -13.20 -8.65
N ALA A 58 10.21 -13.93 -9.49
CA ALA A 58 10.93 -13.37 -10.63
C ALA A 58 10.50 -14.03 -11.92
N HIS A 59 10.63 -13.28 -12.99
CA HIS A 59 10.68 -13.68 -14.39
C HIS A 59 9.41 -14.23 -15.07
N TYR A 60 9.16 -13.71 -16.26
CA TYR A 60 8.37 -14.31 -17.33
C TYR A 60 6.92 -14.66 -17.00
N TYR A 61 6.15 -13.69 -16.40
CA TYR A 61 4.70 -13.85 -16.17
C TYR A 61 4.33 -14.95 -15.17
N GLY A 62 5.20 -15.19 -14.18
CA GLY A 62 4.99 -16.21 -13.18
C GLY A 62 4.14 -15.75 -12.02
N ARG A 63 3.30 -16.65 -11.53
CA ARG A 63 2.54 -16.48 -10.30
C ARG A 63 3.05 -17.45 -9.24
N VAL A 64 3.15 -16.96 -8.02
CA VAL A 64 3.42 -17.78 -6.83
C VAL A 64 2.23 -17.71 -5.91
N HIS A 65 1.86 -18.83 -5.36
CA HIS A 65 0.75 -18.99 -4.45
C HIS A 65 1.25 -19.57 -3.14
N MET A 66 1.02 -18.85 -2.04
CA MET A 66 1.32 -19.29 -0.68
C MET A 66 0.00 -19.67 0.00
N ALA A 67 -0.13 -20.96 0.37
CA ALA A 67 -1.36 -21.52 0.90
C ALA A 67 -1.13 -22.15 2.28
N ASP A 68 -1.77 -21.61 3.31
CA ASP A 68 -1.76 -22.10 4.69
C ASP A 68 -0.34 -22.33 5.27
N ASN A 69 0.62 -21.48 4.91
CA ASN A 69 2.02 -21.64 5.30
C ASN A 69 2.66 -20.30 5.72
N GLU A 70 3.87 -20.42 6.26
CA GLU A 70 4.65 -19.28 6.72
C GLU A 70 5.86 -19.05 5.80
N LEU A 71 6.09 -17.81 5.43
CA LEU A 71 7.28 -17.33 4.73
C LEU A 71 8.02 -16.35 5.63
N GLU A 72 9.16 -16.75 6.16
CA GLU A 72 10.06 -15.92 6.95
C GLU A 72 11.31 -15.61 6.15
N VAL A 73 11.50 -14.34 5.78
CA VAL A 73 12.64 -13.93 4.94
C VAL A 73 13.17 -12.56 5.36
N ASN A 74 14.46 -12.34 5.08
CA ASN A 74 15.02 -11.00 5.22
C ASN A 74 14.61 -10.10 4.04
N LYS A 75 14.46 -10.66 2.82
CA LYS A 75 14.07 -9.89 1.64
C LYS A 75 12.97 -10.60 0.85
N LEU A 76 11.89 -9.90 0.58
CA LEU A 76 10.82 -10.31 -0.32
C LEU A 76 10.81 -9.40 -1.55
N TRP A 77 11.02 -9.98 -2.74
CA TRP A 77 10.97 -9.23 -3.99
C TRP A 77 9.97 -9.85 -4.96
N VAL A 78 9.02 -9.05 -5.43
CA VAL A 78 7.98 -9.49 -6.36
C VAL A 78 8.09 -8.66 -7.65
N GLY A 79 8.16 -9.32 -8.80
CA GLY A 79 8.42 -8.67 -10.07
C GLY A 79 9.90 -8.28 -10.24
N ALA A 80 10.81 -9.07 -9.66
CA ALA A 80 12.24 -8.86 -9.82
C ALA A 80 12.73 -9.50 -11.11
N GLY A 81 13.10 -8.71 -12.09
CA GLY A 81 13.61 -9.18 -13.38
C GLY A 81 15.12 -9.20 -13.49
N GLY A 82 15.65 -9.90 -14.51
CA GLY A 82 17.07 -9.92 -14.86
C GLY A 82 17.51 -8.83 -15.83
N GLY A 83 16.69 -7.83 -16.12
CA GLY A 83 16.94 -6.72 -17.04
C GLY A 83 15.76 -5.76 -17.11
N TYR A 84 15.95 -4.61 -17.71
CA TYR A 84 14.89 -3.64 -17.96
C TYR A 84 13.96 -4.15 -19.07
N ASP A 85 12.94 -4.90 -18.69
CA ASP A 85 11.94 -5.41 -19.61
C ASP A 85 10.54 -5.20 -19.05
N ASN A 86 9.79 -4.30 -19.66
CA ASN A 86 8.41 -3.98 -19.27
C ASN A 86 7.42 -5.12 -19.52
N SER A 87 7.85 -6.20 -20.15
CA SER A 87 7.05 -7.41 -20.31
C SER A 87 7.15 -8.36 -19.10
N LEU A 88 8.07 -8.12 -18.17
CA LEU A 88 8.28 -8.97 -17.00
C LEU A 88 7.21 -8.70 -15.94
N TYR A 89 6.55 -9.76 -15.50
CA TYR A 89 5.47 -9.69 -14.52
C TYR A 89 5.65 -10.79 -13.46
N GLY A 90 5.61 -10.42 -12.21
CA GLY A 90 5.60 -11.37 -11.10
C GLY A 90 4.41 -11.11 -10.18
N ALA A 91 3.69 -12.16 -9.81
CA ALA A 91 2.62 -12.06 -8.85
C ALA A 91 2.84 -13.03 -7.68
N LEU A 92 2.60 -12.54 -6.47
CA LEU A 92 2.54 -13.34 -5.25
C LEU A 92 1.15 -13.22 -4.65
N ASP A 93 0.47 -14.36 -4.53
CA ASP A 93 -0.82 -14.46 -3.85
C ASP A 93 -0.62 -15.12 -2.48
N LEU A 94 -1.00 -14.43 -1.43
CA LEU A 94 -1.07 -14.96 -0.09
C LEU A 94 -2.53 -15.36 0.17
N ASP A 95 -2.78 -16.68 0.23
CA ASP A 95 -4.08 -17.23 0.55
C ASP A 95 -3.98 -18.04 1.84
N SER A 96 -4.40 -17.45 2.95
CA SER A 96 -4.24 -17.97 4.31
C SER A 96 -2.77 -18.16 4.77
N GLY A 97 -1.79 -17.67 4.00
CA GLY A 97 -0.37 -17.72 4.33
C GLY A 97 0.11 -16.47 5.05
N ASN A 98 1.12 -16.62 5.90
CA ASN A 98 1.72 -15.51 6.63
C ASN A 98 3.12 -15.21 6.09
N VAL A 99 3.41 -13.94 5.86
CA VAL A 99 4.73 -13.48 5.44
C VAL A 99 5.30 -12.52 6.47
N THR A 100 6.51 -12.82 6.95
CA THR A 100 7.28 -11.91 7.80
C THR A 100 8.60 -11.58 7.12
N THR A 101 8.89 -10.28 6.99
CA THR A 101 10.17 -9.80 6.43
C THR A 101 10.90 -8.93 7.44
N ALA A 102 12.15 -9.28 7.72
CA ALA A 102 12.99 -8.54 8.68
C ALA A 102 13.77 -7.38 8.02
N GLY A 103 13.98 -7.42 6.72
CA GLY A 103 14.76 -6.40 6.00
C GLY A 103 13.92 -5.65 4.98
N GLN A 104 13.59 -6.26 3.87
CA GLN A 104 13.09 -5.51 2.73
C GLN A 104 11.93 -6.19 1.99
N VAL A 105 10.90 -5.41 1.69
CA VAL A 105 9.87 -5.73 0.70
C VAL A 105 10.03 -4.81 -0.50
N ARG A 106 10.16 -5.39 -1.70
CA ARG A 106 10.14 -4.66 -2.96
C ARG A 106 9.14 -5.26 -3.92
N LEU A 107 8.28 -4.41 -4.47
CA LEU A 107 7.44 -4.77 -5.60
C LEU A 107 7.96 -4.03 -6.83
N ALA A 108 8.07 -4.74 -7.96
CA ALA A 108 8.55 -4.19 -9.24
C ALA A 108 9.98 -3.61 -9.19
N GLU A 109 10.98 -4.46 -9.00
CA GLU A 109 12.38 -4.00 -9.04
C GLU A 109 12.88 -3.76 -10.48
N LEU A 110 12.53 -4.58 -11.44
CA LEU A 110 12.91 -4.45 -12.87
C LEU A 110 11.80 -4.96 -13.80
N GLY A 111 10.55 -4.94 -13.33
CA GLY A 111 9.39 -5.43 -14.05
C GLY A 111 8.12 -4.98 -13.35
N HIS A 112 7.01 -5.66 -13.61
CA HIS A 112 5.75 -5.43 -12.90
C HIS A 112 5.62 -6.42 -11.74
N GLY A 113 5.30 -5.93 -10.56
CA GLY A 113 5.12 -6.74 -9.35
C GLY A 113 3.73 -6.56 -8.75
N VAL A 114 3.03 -7.65 -8.47
CA VAL A 114 1.74 -7.64 -7.78
C VAL A 114 1.81 -8.54 -6.55
N LEU A 115 1.45 -7.99 -5.40
CA LEU A 115 1.30 -8.73 -4.15
C LEU A 115 -0.14 -8.63 -3.68
N ASN A 116 -0.81 -9.77 -3.56
CA ASN A 116 -2.16 -9.86 -3.04
C ASN A 116 -2.14 -10.45 -1.63
N VAL A 117 -2.67 -9.71 -0.66
CA VAL A 117 -2.86 -10.16 0.73
C VAL A 117 -4.34 -10.47 0.90
N ASN A 118 -4.69 -11.72 0.68
CA ASN A 118 -6.08 -12.17 0.65
C ASN A 118 -6.60 -12.52 2.06
N GLN A 119 -7.87 -12.80 2.16
CA GLN A 119 -8.53 -13.15 3.42
C GLN A 119 -7.81 -14.30 4.15
N GLY A 120 -7.59 -14.14 5.43
CA GLY A 120 -6.90 -15.12 6.28
C GLY A 120 -5.38 -15.08 6.19
N SER A 121 -4.80 -14.21 5.36
CA SER A 121 -3.35 -14.05 5.25
C SER A 121 -2.83 -12.79 5.92
N SER A 122 -1.52 -12.75 6.17
CA SER A 122 -0.86 -11.57 6.72
C SER A 122 0.48 -11.27 6.03
N LEU A 123 0.81 -9.98 5.93
CA LEU A 123 2.13 -9.47 5.60
C LEU A 123 2.63 -8.60 6.74
N THR A 124 3.74 -8.99 7.37
CA THR A 124 4.39 -8.22 8.44
C THR A 124 5.78 -7.78 7.99
N VAL A 125 6.01 -6.47 7.96
CA VAL A 125 7.30 -5.85 7.65
C VAL A 125 7.91 -5.32 8.95
N THR A 126 8.94 -5.97 9.45
CA THR A 126 9.63 -5.59 10.71
C THR A 126 10.92 -4.80 10.47
N GLY A 127 11.35 -4.68 9.21
CA GLY A 127 12.48 -3.85 8.83
C GLY A 127 12.25 -2.38 9.15
N SER A 128 13.28 -1.68 9.63
CA SER A 128 13.19 -0.31 10.15
C SER A 128 13.94 0.72 9.31
N ASN A 129 14.41 0.36 8.12
CA ASN A 129 15.08 1.32 7.24
C ASN A 129 14.05 2.17 6.49
N ASP A 130 13.83 3.37 6.99
CA ASP A 130 12.87 4.37 6.47
C ASP A 130 13.58 5.44 5.62
N THR A 131 14.64 5.08 4.92
CA THR A 131 15.37 6.02 4.05
C THR A 131 14.76 6.08 2.66
N HIS A 132 14.76 7.26 2.05
CA HIS A 132 14.45 7.45 0.63
C HIS A 132 15.62 6.89 -0.22
N SER A 133 15.75 5.59 -0.24
CA SER A 133 16.84 4.90 -0.95
C SER A 133 16.39 3.50 -1.40
N THR A 134 17.17 2.90 -2.28
CA THR A 134 16.99 1.49 -2.67
C THR A 134 17.12 0.51 -1.50
N SER A 135 17.53 0.99 -0.33
CA SER A 135 17.64 0.19 0.89
C SER A 135 16.39 0.29 1.78
N ALA A 136 15.38 1.09 1.40
CA ALA A 136 14.12 1.20 2.15
C ALA A 136 13.52 -0.17 2.43
N SER A 137 12.96 -0.34 3.63
CA SER A 137 12.41 -1.63 4.03
C SER A 137 11.10 -1.96 3.33
N PHE A 138 10.34 -0.95 2.86
CA PHE A 138 9.09 -1.19 2.16
C PHE A 138 8.94 -0.25 0.96
N LEU A 139 9.10 -0.81 -0.24
CA LEU A 139 9.12 -0.06 -1.49
C LEU A 139 8.23 -0.74 -2.55
N LEU A 140 7.24 -0.02 -3.10
CA LEU A 140 6.32 -0.58 -4.09
C LEU A 140 6.81 -0.25 -5.46
N ALA A 141 7.43 0.49 -6.02
CA ALA A 141 7.86 0.60 -7.41
C ALA A 141 9.28 1.16 -7.52
N HIS A 142 10.10 0.42 -8.22
CA HIS A 142 11.49 0.76 -8.44
C HIS A 142 11.85 0.59 -9.92
N TRP A 143 12.67 1.47 -10.48
CA TRP A 143 13.18 1.38 -11.86
C TRP A 143 12.13 1.43 -12.97
N ALA A 144 11.27 2.47 -12.95
CA ALA A 144 10.35 2.85 -14.05
C ALA A 144 9.19 1.87 -14.37
N TYR A 145 8.87 0.93 -13.51
CA TYR A 145 7.77 -0.03 -13.69
C TYR A 145 6.67 0.13 -12.64
N SER A 146 5.71 -0.80 -12.58
CA SER A 146 4.60 -0.71 -11.63
C SER A 146 4.67 -1.78 -10.55
N GLY A 147 4.52 -1.36 -9.30
CA GLY A 147 4.33 -2.22 -8.15
C GLY A 147 2.95 -2.03 -7.54
N GLU A 148 2.21 -3.12 -7.37
CA GLU A 148 0.87 -3.09 -6.84
C GLU A 148 0.75 -3.99 -5.60
N LEU A 149 0.29 -3.40 -4.50
CA LEU A 149 -0.07 -4.11 -3.28
C LEU A 149 -1.59 -4.06 -3.12
N ASN A 150 -2.23 -5.20 -3.13
CA ASN A 150 -3.66 -5.35 -2.93
C ASN A 150 -3.95 -5.98 -1.58
N LEU A 151 -4.65 -5.27 -0.72
CA LEU A 151 -5.22 -5.80 0.51
C LEU A 151 -6.67 -6.21 0.25
N ARG A 152 -6.93 -7.52 0.33
CA ARG A 152 -8.20 -8.16 -0.04
C ARG A 152 -8.72 -9.07 1.07
N GLY A 153 -8.94 -8.51 2.26
CA GLY A 153 -9.44 -9.22 3.43
C GLY A 153 -8.36 -9.78 4.36
N GLY A 154 -7.09 -9.64 4.02
CA GLY A 154 -5.97 -10.01 4.89
C GLY A 154 -5.55 -8.88 5.83
N SER A 155 -4.37 -9.02 6.41
CA SER A 155 -3.75 -8.02 7.27
C SER A 155 -2.35 -7.60 6.80
N LEU A 156 -2.05 -6.32 6.94
CA LEU A 156 -0.75 -5.73 6.64
C LEU A 156 -0.23 -4.97 7.86
N THR A 157 0.99 -5.25 8.29
CA THR A 157 1.61 -4.53 9.42
C THR A 157 3.00 -4.03 9.03
N ALA A 158 3.22 -2.72 9.11
CA ALA A 158 4.52 -2.06 8.87
C ALA A 158 4.67 -0.85 9.81
N LEU A 159 5.00 -1.11 11.08
CA LEU A 159 5.06 -0.10 12.14
C LEU A 159 6.45 0.50 12.36
N GLN A 160 7.47 -0.03 11.72
CA GLN A 160 8.87 0.39 11.88
C GLN A 160 9.39 1.19 10.68
N THR A 161 8.63 1.24 9.60
CA THR A 161 9.00 1.91 8.35
C THR A 161 7.77 2.43 7.64
N SER A 162 7.92 3.53 6.92
CA SER A 162 6.89 3.99 5.99
C SER A 162 6.85 3.13 4.74
N MET A 163 5.69 3.00 4.12
CA MET A 163 5.54 2.38 2.82
C MET A 163 5.81 3.43 1.73
N HIS A 164 6.89 3.25 0.99
CA HIS A 164 7.23 4.13 -0.14
C HIS A 164 6.50 3.65 -1.40
N LEU A 165 5.53 4.44 -1.86
CA LEU A 165 4.64 4.05 -2.95
C LEU A 165 5.27 4.17 -4.33
N SER A 166 6.21 5.07 -4.52
CA SER A 166 6.92 5.19 -5.80
C SER A 166 8.34 5.68 -5.58
N TRP A 167 9.31 5.02 -6.22
CA TRP A 167 10.67 5.52 -6.32
C TRP A 167 10.92 6.08 -7.72
N ASP A 168 11.08 5.20 -8.70
CA ASP A 168 11.24 5.50 -10.12
C ASP A 168 10.22 4.75 -10.97
N GLY A 169 9.03 4.52 -10.41
CA GLY A 169 7.97 3.77 -11.06
C GLY A 169 6.60 4.16 -10.52
N THR A 170 5.57 3.47 -10.96
CA THR A 170 4.20 3.67 -10.48
C THR A 170 3.90 2.68 -9.35
N GLY A 171 3.74 3.19 -8.13
CA GLY A 171 3.37 2.38 -6.96
C GLY A 171 1.89 2.54 -6.63
N ILE A 172 1.20 1.42 -6.41
CA ILE A 172 -0.22 1.40 -6.09
C ILE A 172 -0.43 0.60 -4.81
N PHE A 173 -1.01 1.23 -3.80
CA PHE A 173 -1.60 0.54 -2.67
C PHE A 173 -3.11 0.58 -2.78
N ASN A 174 -3.73 -0.58 -2.96
CA ASN A 174 -5.17 -0.75 -3.08
C ASN A 174 -5.68 -1.52 -1.86
N ALA A 175 -6.31 -0.82 -0.92
CA ALA A 175 -6.95 -1.40 0.25
C ALA A 175 -8.45 -1.56 -0.02
N ALA A 176 -8.84 -2.70 -0.59
CA ALA A 176 -10.24 -3.00 -0.91
C ALA A 176 -11.01 -3.57 0.29
N SER A 177 -10.36 -4.40 1.11
CA SER A 177 -10.89 -4.97 2.36
C SER A 177 -9.76 -5.43 3.25
N GLY A 178 -10.04 -5.70 4.55
CA GLY A 178 -9.04 -6.11 5.53
C GLY A 178 -8.42 -4.93 6.29
N THR A 179 -7.33 -5.18 7.03
CA THR A 179 -6.74 -4.19 7.93
C THR A 179 -5.27 -3.94 7.60
N ALA A 180 -4.86 -2.67 7.55
CA ALA A 180 -3.46 -2.28 7.46
C ALA A 180 -3.09 -1.35 8.63
N ASP A 181 -1.99 -1.67 9.33
CA ASP A 181 -1.37 -0.85 10.37
C ASP A 181 0.00 -0.39 9.85
N LEU A 182 0.10 0.89 9.53
CA LEU A 182 1.26 1.48 8.87
C LEU A 182 1.87 2.59 9.72
N GLN A 183 3.20 2.65 9.81
CA GLN A 183 3.90 3.82 10.35
C GLN A 183 3.58 5.08 9.56
N GLY A 184 3.47 4.95 8.25
CA GLY A 184 3.07 5.98 7.32
C GLY A 184 3.13 5.52 5.88
N MET A 185 2.77 6.41 4.97
CA MET A 185 2.92 6.24 3.52
C MET A 185 3.64 7.45 2.94
N ASP A 186 4.49 7.20 1.97
CA ASP A 186 5.27 8.24 1.34
C ASP A 186 5.24 8.10 -0.20
N PHE A 187 4.96 9.21 -0.86
CA PHE A 187 4.98 9.32 -2.30
C PHE A 187 6.28 10.01 -2.71
N TRP A 188 7.23 9.22 -3.21
CA TRP A 188 8.53 9.76 -3.60
C TRP A 188 8.97 9.21 -4.95
N ALA A 189 9.11 10.11 -5.93
CA ALA A 189 9.62 9.78 -7.25
C ALA A 189 10.95 10.48 -7.47
N SER A 190 12.03 9.73 -7.68
CA SER A 190 13.38 10.28 -7.85
C SER A 190 13.67 10.83 -9.24
N GLY A 191 12.70 10.97 -10.10
CA GLY A 191 12.93 11.27 -11.51
C GLY A 191 12.08 12.40 -12.09
N SER A 192 11.94 12.42 -13.38
CA SER A 192 11.40 13.49 -14.23
C SER A 192 9.88 13.75 -14.11
N GLY A 193 9.24 13.42 -12.99
CA GLY A 193 7.85 13.83 -12.72
C GLY A 193 6.76 12.98 -13.38
N SER A 194 7.11 11.94 -14.14
CA SER A 194 6.13 11.07 -14.81
C SER A 194 5.59 9.95 -13.92
N PHE A 195 6.20 9.72 -12.77
CA PHE A 195 5.85 8.61 -11.89
C PHE A 195 4.83 9.02 -10.84
N ARG A 196 3.95 8.07 -10.49
CA ARG A 196 2.84 8.30 -9.56
C ARG A 196 2.84 7.29 -8.44
N GLY A 197 2.60 7.78 -7.23
CA GLY A 197 2.11 6.96 -6.15
C GLY A 197 0.58 7.07 -6.08
N SER A 198 -0.09 5.95 -5.90
CA SER A 198 -1.54 5.91 -5.75
C SER A 198 -1.92 5.14 -4.49
N PHE A 199 -2.75 5.74 -3.65
CA PHE A 199 -3.41 5.07 -2.54
C PHE A 199 -4.91 5.08 -2.79
N LEU A 200 -5.50 3.89 -2.82
CA LEU A 200 -6.94 3.69 -2.99
C LEU A 200 -7.48 2.99 -1.75
N LEU A 201 -8.42 3.64 -1.05
CA LEU A 201 -9.13 3.07 0.08
C LEU A 201 -10.56 2.74 -0.34
N GLY A 202 -10.94 1.47 -0.22
CA GLY A 202 -12.24 0.98 -0.63
C GLY A 202 -12.45 1.12 -2.13
N GLY A 203 -13.50 0.48 -2.63
CA GLY A 203 -13.93 0.63 -4.01
C GLY A 203 -15.15 1.56 -4.13
N ALA A 204 -15.70 1.67 -5.33
CA ALA A 204 -17.01 2.29 -5.55
C ALA A 204 -18.18 1.47 -4.95
N THR A 205 -17.90 0.24 -4.53
CA THR A 205 -18.87 -0.69 -3.93
C THR A 205 -18.30 -1.28 -2.64
N SER A 206 -18.99 -1.09 -1.53
CA SER A 206 -18.76 -1.62 -0.17
C SER A 206 -17.36 -2.19 0.09
N GLY A 207 -16.49 -1.39 0.67
CA GLY A 207 -15.20 -1.83 1.19
C GLY A 207 -15.21 -1.79 2.72
N ASP A 208 -14.82 -2.88 3.35
CA ASP A 208 -14.57 -2.95 4.81
C ASP A 208 -13.08 -2.79 5.13
N ALA A 209 -12.34 -2.16 4.24
CA ALA A 209 -10.94 -1.86 4.48
C ALA A 209 -10.75 -0.87 5.62
N ARG A 210 -9.83 -1.18 6.51
CA ARG A 210 -9.34 -0.25 7.53
C ARG A 210 -7.85 -0.03 7.37
N VAL A 211 -7.43 1.22 7.22
CA VAL A 211 -6.01 1.60 7.14
C VAL A 211 -5.71 2.56 8.28
N ASN A 212 -4.96 2.10 9.27
CA ASN A 212 -4.53 2.89 10.40
C ASN A 212 -3.14 3.46 10.13
N ILE A 213 -2.97 4.75 10.39
CA ILE A 213 -1.75 5.51 10.08
C ILE A 213 -1.07 5.97 11.37
N GLY A 214 0.23 5.77 11.42
CA GLY A 214 1.11 6.20 12.51
C GLY A 214 1.66 7.61 12.32
N SER A 215 2.69 7.94 13.09
CA SER A 215 3.21 9.31 13.22
C SER A 215 3.90 9.85 11.96
N SER A 216 4.33 9.00 11.04
CA SER A 216 4.91 9.47 9.76
C SER A 216 3.85 10.05 8.82
N GLY A 217 2.57 9.70 9.03
CA GLY A 217 1.46 10.23 8.23
C GLY A 217 1.47 9.76 6.78
N VAL A 218 0.81 10.57 5.92
CA VAL A 218 0.80 10.37 4.47
C VAL A 218 1.48 11.59 3.85
N THR A 219 2.67 11.39 3.32
CA THR A 219 3.53 12.49 2.86
C THR A 219 3.86 12.36 1.38
N ASN A 220 4.20 13.47 0.76
CA ASN A 220 4.71 13.50 -0.61
C ASN A 220 6.00 14.33 -0.63
N VAL A 221 7.09 13.69 -0.93
CA VAL A 221 8.40 14.32 -1.05
C VAL A 221 8.67 14.74 -2.51
N ALA A 222 8.28 13.91 -3.47
CA ALA A 222 8.48 14.17 -4.89
C ALA A 222 7.50 13.35 -5.76
N GLY A 223 7.16 13.85 -6.95
CA GLY A 223 6.25 13.18 -7.87
C GLY A 223 4.77 13.42 -7.56
N ALA A 224 3.88 12.78 -8.30
CA ALA A 224 2.45 12.92 -8.11
C ALA A 224 1.92 11.93 -7.06
N ALA A 225 1.11 12.44 -6.13
CA ALA A 225 0.40 11.66 -5.12
C ALA A 225 -1.10 11.65 -5.41
N VAL A 226 -1.65 10.50 -5.74
CA VAL A 226 -3.08 10.31 -5.98
C VAL A 226 -3.67 9.52 -4.83
N ILE A 227 -4.54 10.16 -4.05
CA ILE A 227 -5.23 9.54 -2.93
C ILE A 227 -6.71 9.51 -3.24
N LYS A 228 -7.28 8.32 -3.41
CA LYS A 228 -8.71 8.11 -3.68
C LYS A 228 -9.34 7.40 -2.49
N LEU A 229 -10.32 8.04 -1.89
CA LEU A 229 -10.98 7.57 -0.68
C LEU A 229 -12.44 7.25 -1.01
N GLY A 230 -12.75 5.96 -1.03
CA GLY A 230 -14.10 5.41 -1.21
C GLY A 230 -14.68 4.89 0.10
N GLU A 231 -15.42 3.78 0.06
CA GLU A 231 -15.91 3.13 1.28
C GLU A 231 -14.77 2.42 2.01
N GLY A 232 -14.58 2.78 3.28
CA GLY A 232 -13.54 2.23 4.13
C GLY A 232 -13.26 3.16 5.31
N THR A 233 -12.32 2.75 6.15
CA THR A 233 -11.94 3.52 7.33
C THR A 233 -10.46 3.93 7.27
N LEU A 234 -10.20 5.22 7.38
CA LEU A 234 -8.90 5.75 7.78
C LEU A 234 -8.87 5.86 9.30
N GLY A 235 -7.98 5.14 9.95
CA GLY A 235 -7.81 5.16 11.39
C GLY A 235 -6.51 5.84 11.81
N ALA A 236 -6.30 5.95 13.12
CA ALA A 236 -5.14 6.59 13.71
C ALA A 236 -4.43 5.65 14.70
N LEU A 237 -3.12 5.52 14.57
CA LEU A 237 -2.22 4.91 15.58
C LEU A 237 -1.53 6.00 16.41
N SER A 238 -1.57 7.24 15.94
CA SER A 238 -0.99 8.43 16.58
C SER A 238 -1.63 9.68 15.96
N ASN A 239 -1.14 10.87 16.31
CA ASN A 239 -1.42 12.06 15.52
C ASN A 239 -0.72 11.95 14.17
N TRP A 240 -1.45 12.20 13.08
CA TRP A 240 -0.91 12.13 11.73
C TRP A 240 -1.56 13.14 10.78
N GLY A 241 -1.03 13.25 9.58
CA GLY A 241 -1.61 14.15 8.59
C GLY A 241 -1.36 13.68 7.16
N ILE A 242 -2.15 14.23 6.26
CA ILE A 242 -1.92 14.15 4.80
C ILE A 242 -1.32 15.47 4.36
N SER A 243 -0.14 15.40 3.72
CA SER A 243 0.55 16.56 3.18
C SER A 243 1.24 16.19 1.88
N TYR A 244 0.89 16.85 0.78
CA TYR A 244 1.63 16.73 -0.46
C TYR A 244 2.17 18.06 -0.94
N ASN A 245 3.27 18.01 -1.67
CA ASN A 245 3.92 19.19 -2.19
C ASN A 245 3.05 19.83 -3.30
N PRO A 246 2.59 21.08 -3.14
CA PRO A 246 1.70 21.74 -4.09
C PRO A 246 2.34 22.01 -5.46
N ASN A 247 3.67 21.92 -5.57
CA ASN A 247 4.36 22.06 -6.85
C ASN A 247 4.13 20.87 -7.79
N PHE A 248 3.65 19.74 -7.26
CA PHE A 248 3.23 18.59 -8.07
C PHE A 248 1.73 18.71 -8.36
N THR A 249 1.40 19.41 -9.41
CA THR A 249 0.02 19.78 -9.78
C THR A 249 -0.91 18.60 -10.03
N ALA A 250 -0.37 17.42 -10.33
CA ALA A 250 -1.13 16.17 -10.47
C ALA A 250 -1.47 15.49 -9.12
N SER A 251 -1.05 16.06 -7.98
CA SER A 251 -1.36 15.49 -6.66
C SER A 251 -2.73 15.94 -6.18
N TYR A 252 -3.53 15.00 -5.62
CA TYR A 252 -4.84 15.31 -5.06
C TYR A 252 -5.34 14.26 -4.08
N ILE A 253 -6.32 14.67 -3.25
CA ILE A 253 -7.13 13.81 -2.40
C ILE A 253 -8.55 13.88 -2.93
N GLU A 254 -9.08 12.78 -3.44
CA GLU A 254 -10.43 12.66 -3.98
C GLU A 254 -11.30 11.81 -3.07
N LEU A 255 -12.44 12.34 -2.68
CA LEU A 255 -13.51 11.57 -2.05
C LEU A 255 -14.43 11.04 -3.15
N LEU A 256 -14.49 9.72 -3.27
CA LEU A 256 -15.33 9.05 -4.27
C LEU A 256 -16.80 9.08 -3.84
N GLY A 257 -17.71 9.30 -4.78
CA GLY A 257 -19.14 9.32 -4.56
C GLY A 257 -19.71 7.94 -4.22
N THR A 258 -19.50 7.50 -3.00
CA THR A 258 -19.98 6.22 -2.46
C THR A 258 -21.12 6.44 -1.45
N VAL A 259 -21.96 5.42 -1.24
CA VAL A 259 -23.18 5.53 -0.42
C VAL A 259 -22.85 5.87 1.05
N ASN A 260 -21.90 5.17 1.64
CA ASN A 260 -21.54 5.34 3.04
C ASN A 260 -20.43 6.37 3.25
N GLY A 261 -19.63 6.61 2.22
CA GLY A 261 -18.48 7.50 2.27
C GLY A 261 -17.27 6.88 2.97
N THR A 262 -16.24 7.70 3.12
CA THR A 262 -15.03 7.34 3.87
C THR A 262 -15.22 7.69 5.33
N ILE A 263 -14.96 6.74 6.22
CA ILE A 263 -14.93 6.98 7.67
C ILE A 263 -13.52 7.43 8.04
N LEU A 264 -13.42 8.56 8.73
CA LEU A 264 -12.21 8.99 9.42
C LEU A 264 -12.40 8.78 10.93
N ASP A 265 -11.75 7.73 11.43
CA ASP A 265 -11.77 7.40 12.84
C ASP A 265 -10.55 7.98 13.54
N THR A 266 -10.78 8.92 14.44
CA THR A 266 -9.72 9.60 15.19
C THR A 266 -9.49 9.03 16.58
N LEU A 267 -10.10 7.92 16.95
CA LEU A 267 -9.67 7.15 18.11
C LEU A 267 -8.36 6.41 17.77
N ASP A 268 -7.49 6.30 18.76
CA ASP A 268 -6.32 5.47 18.61
C ASP A 268 -6.73 4.00 18.38
N ALA A 269 -6.19 3.38 17.34
CA ALA A 269 -6.56 2.00 16.99
C ALA A 269 -6.10 0.96 18.04
N ASN A 270 -5.06 1.28 18.82
CA ASN A 270 -4.56 0.42 19.91
C ASN A 270 -5.14 0.80 21.28
N ASP A 271 -5.43 2.09 21.46
CA ASP A 271 -5.98 2.64 22.69
C ASP A 271 -7.26 3.44 22.38
N HIS A 272 -8.38 2.77 22.31
CA HIS A 272 -9.69 3.34 21.98
C HIS A 272 -10.20 4.42 22.96
N ALA A 273 -9.44 4.76 23.99
CA ALA A 273 -9.75 5.87 24.90
C ALA A 273 -9.08 7.18 24.54
N THR A 274 -8.09 7.16 23.62
CA THR A 274 -7.31 8.35 23.28
C THR A 274 -7.73 8.91 21.91
N GLY A 275 -8.24 10.13 21.90
CA GLY A 275 -8.51 10.88 20.67
C GLY A 275 -7.23 11.40 20.03
N ARG A 276 -7.09 11.24 18.73
CA ARG A 276 -5.95 11.67 17.92
C ARG A 276 -6.30 12.86 17.02
N THR A 277 -5.30 13.65 16.69
CA THR A 277 -5.45 14.72 15.69
C THR A 277 -5.02 14.24 14.33
N VAL A 278 -5.94 14.37 13.36
CA VAL A 278 -5.68 14.11 11.96
C VAL A 278 -5.77 15.41 11.16
N THR A 279 -4.73 15.74 10.39
CA THR A 279 -4.65 16.99 9.64
C THR A 279 -4.60 16.74 8.14
N PHE A 280 -5.53 17.30 7.38
CA PHE A 280 -5.46 17.36 5.93
C PHE A 280 -4.94 18.74 5.54
N SER A 281 -3.69 18.79 5.13
CA SER A 281 -3.01 20.03 4.76
C SER A 281 -3.31 20.50 3.34
N ASN A 282 -3.98 19.66 2.55
CA ASN A 282 -4.35 19.91 1.15
C ASN A 282 -5.85 19.85 1.00
N GLY A 283 -6.37 20.60 0.02
CA GLY A 283 -7.81 20.64 -0.27
C GLY A 283 -8.35 19.31 -0.79
N LEU A 284 -9.60 19.04 -0.48
CA LEU A 284 -10.34 17.88 -0.96
C LEU A 284 -10.86 18.11 -2.39
N LYS A 285 -11.08 17.02 -3.12
CA LYS A 285 -11.75 16.99 -4.43
C LYS A 285 -12.85 15.91 -4.44
N GLY A 286 -13.68 15.95 -5.49
CA GLY A 286 -14.74 14.97 -5.70
C GLY A 286 -16.06 15.33 -5.01
N ASP A 287 -17.01 14.43 -5.11
CA ASP A 287 -18.38 14.57 -4.63
C ASP A 287 -18.75 13.62 -3.48
N GLY A 288 -17.78 12.86 -3.00
CA GLY A 288 -17.96 11.87 -1.95
C GLY A 288 -18.19 12.47 -0.56
N LYS A 289 -18.33 11.58 0.41
CA LYS A 289 -18.59 11.93 1.81
C LYS A 289 -17.42 11.51 2.69
N LEU A 290 -17.01 12.40 3.60
CA LEU A 290 -16.07 12.12 4.69
C LEU A 290 -16.83 12.17 6.01
N VAL A 291 -16.87 11.06 6.73
CA VAL A 291 -17.56 10.92 8.02
C VAL A 291 -16.53 10.87 9.13
N LYS A 292 -16.45 11.93 9.92
CA LYS A 292 -15.57 12.02 11.09
C LYS A 292 -16.22 11.37 12.31
N VAL A 293 -15.58 10.33 12.86
CA VAL A 293 -15.95 9.67 14.13
C VAL A 293 -14.80 9.68 15.12
N GLY A 294 -15.06 9.29 16.37
CA GLY A 294 -14.11 9.25 17.47
C GLY A 294 -13.83 10.60 18.11
N ASP A 295 -13.33 10.62 19.35
CA ASP A 295 -13.20 11.80 20.20
C ASP A 295 -12.05 12.76 19.82
N GLY A 296 -11.20 12.38 18.86
CA GLY A 296 -10.11 13.24 18.41
C GLY A 296 -10.58 14.38 17.49
N VAL A 297 -9.62 15.03 16.84
CA VAL A 297 -9.86 16.22 16.02
C VAL A 297 -9.46 15.99 14.56
N LEU A 298 -10.35 16.33 13.62
CA LEU A 298 -10.01 16.52 12.22
C LEU A 298 -9.69 18.00 11.97
N VAL A 299 -8.54 18.27 11.38
CA VAL A 299 -8.16 19.60 10.93
C VAL A 299 -8.11 19.63 9.41
N LEU A 300 -9.00 20.42 8.81
CA LEU A 300 -8.98 20.73 7.37
C LEU A 300 -8.27 22.08 7.18
N ASN A 301 -7.05 22.01 6.67
CA ASN A 301 -6.16 23.19 6.51
C ASN A 301 -5.80 23.45 5.04
N GLY A 302 -6.39 22.70 4.11
CA GLY A 302 -6.02 22.80 2.70
C GLY A 302 -6.70 23.97 2.00
N THR A 303 -5.96 24.65 1.15
CA THR A 303 -6.53 25.55 0.16
C THR A 303 -7.07 24.75 -1.02
N ALA A 304 -8.22 25.16 -1.55
CA ALA A 304 -8.79 24.52 -2.74
C ALA A 304 -7.79 24.62 -3.90
N GLN A 305 -7.44 23.48 -4.46
CA GLN A 305 -6.63 23.46 -5.68
C GLN A 305 -7.52 23.58 -6.91
N ALA A 306 -7.03 24.34 -7.90
CA ALA A 306 -7.65 24.36 -9.21
C ALA A 306 -7.77 22.95 -9.80
N PRO A 307 -8.81 22.66 -10.60
CA PRO A 307 -8.92 21.40 -11.31
C PRO A 307 -7.69 21.19 -12.18
N VAL A 308 -6.99 20.10 -11.99
CA VAL A 308 -5.85 19.70 -12.83
C VAL A 308 -6.17 18.33 -13.41
N PRO A 309 -6.11 18.14 -14.73
CA PRO A 309 -6.22 16.81 -15.32
C PRO A 309 -5.07 15.94 -14.80
N ALA A 310 -5.38 14.77 -14.29
CA ALA A 310 -4.35 13.80 -14.06
C ALA A 310 -3.78 13.34 -15.41
N GLU A 311 -2.46 13.17 -15.51
CA GLU A 311 -1.83 12.72 -16.74
C GLU A 311 -2.40 11.35 -17.15
N GLY A 312 -2.95 11.27 -18.35
CA GLY A 312 -3.67 10.09 -18.84
C GLY A 312 -5.17 10.05 -18.53
N GLU A 313 -5.72 11.02 -17.79
CA GLU A 313 -7.17 11.20 -17.63
C GLU A 313 -7.67 12.35 -18.53
N THR A 314 -8.81 12.13 -19.19
CA THR A 314 -9.39 13.10 -20.12
C THR A 314 -10.24 14.17 -19.42
N ALA A 315 -10.53 14.01 -18.15
CA ALA A 315 -11.32 14.95 -17.36
C ALA A 315 -10.55 15.41 -16.12
N ALA A 316 -10.63 16.71 -15.83
CA ALA A 316 -10.12 17.27 -14.58
C ALA A 316 -10.97 16.78 -13.40
N VAL A 317 -10.33 16.34 -12.30
CA VAL A 317 -11.05 16.04 -11.06
C VAL A 317 -11.65 17.35 -10.53
N PRO A 318 -12.98 17.46 -10.38
CA PRO A 318 -13.63 18.69 -9.94
C PRO A 318 -13.18 19.06 -8.52
N GLY A 319 -13.32 20.32 -8.17
CA GLY A 319 -13.20 20.77 -6.76
C GLY A 319 -14.18 20.01 -5.87
N PHE A 320 -13.99 20.09 -4.56
CA PHE A 320 -14.83 19.36 -3.62
C PHE A 320 -16.27 19.93 -3.62
N THR A 321 -17.23 19.06 -3.89
CA THR A 321 -18.68 19.34 -3.87
C THR A 321 -19.43 18.37 -2.95
N GLY A 322 -18.71 17.47 -2.29
CA GLY A 322 -19.25 16.44 -1.42
C GLY A 322 -19.66 16.94 -0.03
N THR A 323 -19.62 16.04 0.94
CA THR A 323 -20.05 16.34 2.31
C THR A 323 -18.97 15.93 3.32
N VAL A 324 -18.68 16.82 4.28
CA VAL A 324 -17.96 16.47 5.51
C VAL A 324 -19.00 16.37 6.63
N GLU A 325 -19.15 15.17 7.19
CA GLU A 325 -20.08 14.89 8.30
C GLU A 325 -19.29 14.71 9.59
N LEU A 326 -19.53 15.57 10.58
CA LEU A 326 -19.02 15.42 11.94
C LEU A 326 -20.05 14.68 12.80
N ARG A 327 -19.72 13.47 13.24
CA ARG A 327 -20.57 12.71 14.18
C ARG A 327 -20.04 12.78 15.60
N GLU A 328 -18.73 12.72 15.79
CA GLU A 328 -18.08 12.69 17.10
C GLU A 328 -16.80 13.52 17.12
N GLY A 329 -16.39 13.98 18.31
CA GLY A 329 -15.16 14.72 18.52
C GLY A 329 -15.16 16.13 17.94
N GLY A 330 -14.00 16.56 17.43
CA GLY A 330 -13.78 17.93 16.95
C GLY A 330 -13.49 18.02 15.44
N LEU A 331 -13.92 19.15 14.86
CA LEU A 331 -13.56 19.54 13.49
C LEU A 331 -13.06 20.99 13.51
N THR A 332 -11.90 21.22 12.93
CA THR A 332 -11.33 22.54 12.67
C THR A 332 -11.20 22.77 11.18
N VAL A 333 -11.88 23.77 10.64
CA VAL A 333 -11.73 24.23 9.27
C VAL A 333 -10.98 25.56 9.31
N LYS A 334 -9.73 25.57 8.87
CA LYS A 334 -8.89 26.78 8.94
C LYS A 334 -9.13 27.76 7.79
N ASP A 335 -9.57 27.25 6.66
CA ASP A 335 -9.89 28.03 5.48
C ASP A 335 -11.19 27.51 4.86
N SER A 336 -12.09 28.41 4.47
CA SER A 336 -13.36 28.04 3.81
C SER A 336 -13.14 27.27 2.49
N SER A 337 -12.00 27.47 1.84
CA SER A 337 -11.60 26.72 0.65
C SER A 337 -11.21 25.27 0.96
N GLY A 338 -10.95 24.91 2.21
CA GLY A 338 -10.67 23.53 2.64
C GLY A 338 -11.81 22.55 2.39
N ILE A 339 -13.05 23.05 2.37
CA ILE A 339 -14.26 22.30 2.00
C ILE A 339 -14.88 22.75 0.67
N GLY A 340 -14.21 23.67 -0.06
CA GLY A 340 -14.63 24.13 -1.38
C GLY A 340 -16.10 24.55 -1.47
N GLN A 341 -16.85 23.94 -2.38
CA GLN A 341 -18.31 24.08 -2.51
C GLN A 341 -19.07 22.98 -1.78
N GLY A 342 -18.37 22.14 -1.03
CA GLY A 342 -18.97 21.04 -0.27
C GLY A 342 -19.82 21.51 0.90
N SER A 343 -20.55 20.57 1.47
CA SER A 343 -21.42 20.78 2.62
C SER A 343 -20.77 20.31 3.90
N LEU A 344 -21.03 21.00 5.01
CA LEU A 344 -20.69 20.55 6.35
C LEU A 344 -21.97 20.12 7.06
N LEU A 345 -22.02 18.87 7.50
CA LEU A 345 -23.11 18.31 8.30
C LEU A 345 -22.58 18.05 9.71
N ILE A 346 -23.19 18.68 10.70
CA ILE A 346 -22.89 18.44 12.11
C ILE A 346 -24.04 17.61 12.67
N GLY A 347 -23.81 16.31 12.86
CA GLY A 347 -24.72 15.41 13.54
C GLY A 347 -24.59 15.65 15.04
N GLY A 348 -25.66 16.04 15.71
CA GLY A 348 -25.72 15.98 17.14
C GLY A 348 -25.79 14.50 17.56
N GLY A 349 -24.82 14.03 18.34
CA GLY A 349 -24.90 12.75 19.02
C GLY A 349 -25.94 12.78 20.14
#